data_5c0da86a26c09da07eaea8889993ced5
#
_entry.id   5c0da86a26c09da07eaea8889993ced5
#
_cell.length_a   1.000
_cell.length_b   1.000
_cell.length_c   1.000
_cell.angle_alpha   90.00
_cell.angle_beta   90.00
_cell.angle_gamma   90.00
#
_symmetry.space_group_name_H-M   'P 1'
#
loop_
_entity.id
_entity.type
_entity.pdbx_description
1 polymer ?
#
loop_
_entity_poly.entity_id
_entity_poly.type
_entity_poly.pdbx_seq_one_letter_code
_entity_poly.pdbx_strand_id
1 'polypeptide(L)'
;IEEIIYQIKTMCESHGVPVPDIYSEFGNFTVGESGATIFKVLDVKQQNDRECWYMVDNSFMTCLPDTWGLNQRFILLPLNKWNDEYHRVFLGGLTCDSKDYYNSEAHANAIFLPTVRSRRDPLYIGFFHTGAYQEAISGYGGVKHCLQPSPKHIIIDRDKDGKLLTREFAPEQSYDSMLKILGY
;
A
#
# COMPACT_ATOMS: atom_id res chain seq x y z
N ILE A 1 20.14 15.16 -3.27
CA ILE A 1 21.43 14.45 -3.53
C ILE A 1 22.60 15.41 -3.40
N GLU A 2 22.58 16.58 -4.04
CA GLU A 2 23.66 17.57 -3.99
C GLU A 2 24.07 17.92 -2.55
N GLU A 3 23.10 18.16 -1.68
CA GLU A 3 23.36 18.48 -0.27
C GLU A 3 24.07 17.32 0.45
N ILE A 4 23.65 16.07 0.21
CA ILE A 4 24.30 14.89 0.81
C ILE A 4 25.75 14.78 0.35
N ILE A 5 25.99 14.92 -0.95
CA ILE A 5 27.35 14.89 -1.53
C ILE A 5 28.22 16.01 -0.95
N TYR A 6 27.68 17.23 -0.86
CA TYR A 6 28.34 18.36 -0.29
C TYR A 6 28.76 18.13 1.18
N GLN A 7 27.84 17.61 1.99
CA GLN A 7 28.11 17.31 3.41
C GLN A 7 29.18 16.22 3.55
N ILE A 8 29.11 15.14 2.78
CA ILE A 8 30.12 14.07 2.81
C ILE A 8 31.50 14.65 2.44
N LYS A 9 31.60 15.40 1.34
CA LYS A 9 32.85 16.01 0.88
C LYS A 9 33.44 16.95 1.96
N THR A 10 32.63 17.85 2.49
CA THR A 10 33.06 18.80 3.51
C THR A 10 33.59 18.12 4.77
N MET A 11 32.88 17.06 5.21
CA MET A 11 33.33 16.28 6.38
C MET A 11 34.63 15.55 6.11
N CYS A 12 34.80 14.93 4.96
CA CYS A 12 36.04 14.25 4.59
C CYS A 12 37.22 15.23 4.54
N GLU A 13 37.03 16.36 3.89
CA GLU A 13 38.05 17.41 3.77
C GLU A 13 38.44 17.97 5.14
N SER A 14 37.48 18.25 6.02
CA SER A 14 37.73 18.78 7.37
C SER A 14 38.49 17.82 8.28
N HIS A 15 38.38 16.50 8.03
CA HIS A 15 39.07 15.47 8.81
C HIS A 15 40.33 14.93 8.10
N GLY A 16 40.70 15.48 6.94
CA GLY A 16 41.86 15.04 6.19
C GLY A 16 41.79 13.60 5.67
N VAL A 17 40.58 13.09 5.41
CA VAL A 17 40.38 11.78 4.82
C VAL A 17 39.98 11.88 3.36
N PRO A 18 40.32 10.88 2.51
CA PRO A 18 39.91 10.87 1.10
C PRO A 18 38.37 10.90 0.97
N VAL A 19 37.88 11.70 0.02
CA VAL A 19 36.44 11.68 -0.34
C VAL A 19 36.16 10.37 -1.06
N PRO A 20 35.16 9.58 -0.62
CA PRO A 20 34.81 8.31 -1.25
C PRO A 20 34.07 8.52 -2.58
N ASP A 21 34.14 7.52 -3.46
CA ASP A 21 33.18 7.39 -4.55
C ASP A 21 31.80 7.02 -3.97
N ILE A 22 30.76 7.68 -4.46
CA ILE A 22 29.40 7.48 -3.97
C ILE A 22 28.56 6.80 -5.05
N TYR A 23 28.00 5.66 -4.70
CA TYR A 23 27.05 4.91 -5.53
C TYR A 23 25.67 4.97 -4.88
N SER A 24 24.64 5.12 -5.70
CA SER A 24 23.27 5.22 -5.22
C SER A 24 22.32 4.42 -6.11
N GLU A 25 21.26 3.88 -5.49
CA GLU A 25 20.16 3.20 -6.17
C GLU A 25 18.86 3.94 -5.91
N PHE A 26 18.05 4.12 -6.94
CA PHE A 26 16.81 4.90 -6.90
C PHE A 26 15.58 4.07 -7.32
N GLY A 27 15.53 2.79 -6.93
CA GLY A 27 14.48 1.87 -7.35
C GLY A 27 13.08 2.39 -7.05
N ASN A 28 12.80 2.74 -5.80
CA ASN A 28 11.49 3.25 -5.40
C ASN A 28 11.12 4.58 -6.09
N PHE A 29 12.08 5.51 -6.20
CA PHE A 29 11.89 6.76 -6.94
C PHE A 29 11.53 6.51 -8.41
N THR A 30 12.13 5.49 -9.03
CA THR A 30 11.95 5.18 -10.44
C THR A 30 10.60 4.53 -10.73
N VAL A 31 10.15 3.59 -9.89
CA VAL A 31 8.97 2.77 -10.19
C VAL A 31 7.82 2.90 -9.18
N GLY A 32 8.03 3.58 -8.06
CA GLY A 32 6.99 3.73 -7.03
C GLY A 32 5.69 4.29 -7.57
N GLU A 33 5.76 5.36 -8.36
CA GLU A 33 4.59 6.04 -8.93
C GLU A 33 3.81 5.20 -9.97
N SER A 34 4.41 4.12 -10.47
CA SER A 34 3.77 3.26 -11.47
C SER A 34 2.71 2.33 -10.91
N GLY A 35 2.56 2.24 -9.59
CA GLY A 35 1.65 1.29 -8.95
C GLY A 35 0.66 1.93 -7.99
N ALA A 36 -0.50 1.28 -7.90
CA ALA A 36 -1.51 1.54 -6.89
C ALA A 36 -2.07 0.23 -6.34
N THR A 37 -2.33 0.19 -5.03
CA THR A 37 -3.00 -0.92 -4.36
C THR A 37 -4.41 -0.48 -3.98
N ILE A 38 -5.41 -1.24 -4.42
CA ILE A 38 -6.82 -0.91 -4.21
C ILE A 38 -7.41 -1.89 -3.21
N PHE A 39 -8.09 -1.35 -2.21
CA PHE A 39 -8.86 -2.11 -1.22
C PHE A 39 -10.34 -1.76 -1.32
N LYS A 40 -11.17 -2.76 -1.04
CA LYS A 40 -12.58 -2.60 -0.82
C LYS A 40 -12.87 -2.59 0.68
N VAL A 41 -13.66 -1.65 1.15
CA VAL A 41 -14.16 -1.66 2.53
C VAL A 41 -15.27 -2.70 2.65
N LEU A 42 -15.03 -3.70 3.49
CA LEU A 42 -15.96 -4.82 3.73
C LEU A 42 -16.96 -4.51 4.84
N ASP A 43 -16.49 -3.84 5.88
CA ASP A 43 -17.29 -3.59 7.07
C ASP A 43 -16.86 -2.31 7.78
N VAL A 44 -17.75 -1.82 8.62
CA VAL A 44 -17.54 -0.66 9.49
C VAL A 44 -17.75 -1.10 10.93
N LYS A 45 -16.74 -0.86 11.78
CA LYS A 45 -16.80 -1.15 13.20
C LYS A 45 -16.69 0.15 14.00
N GLN A 46 -17.75 0.53 14.67
CA GLN A 46 -17.69 1.58 15.67
C GLN A 46 -17.15 1.01 16.98
N GLN A 47 -15.91 1.37 17.33
CA GLN A 47 -15.25 0.87 18.54
C GLN A 47 -15.72 1.65 19.77
N ASN A 48 -15.84 2.97 19.63
CA ASN A 48 -16.34 3.90 20.64
C ASN A 48 -16.76 5.21 19.95
N ASP A 49 -17.13 6.24 20.70
CA ASP A 49 -17.63 7.50 20.13
C ASP A 49 -16.59 8.27 19.28
N ARG A 50 -15.32 7.89 19.33
CA ARG A 50 -14.21 8.57 18.64
C ARG A 50 -13.51 7.71 17.58
N GLU A 51 -13.74 6.41 17.59
CA GLU A 51 -13.01 5.45 16.76
C GLU A 51 -13.95 4.65 15.87
N CYS A 52 -13.98 5.02 14.60
CA CYS A 52 -14.65 4.29 13.55
C CYS A 52 -13.61 3.57 12.71
N TRP A 53 -13.71 2.26 12.59
CA TRP A 53 -12.80 1.41 11.82
C TRP A 53 -13.47 0.94 10.54
N TYR A 54 -12.77 1.11 9.42
CA TYR A 54 -13.11 0.50 8.14
C TYR A 54 -12.24 -0.73 7.94
N MET A 55 -12.87 -1.90 7.88
CA MET A 55 -12.19 -3.17 7.63
C MET A 55 -12.07 -3.38 6.13
N VAL A 56 -10.83 -3.55 5.64
CA VAL A 56 -10.56 -3.76 4.21
C VAL A 56 -10.51 -5.24 3.84
N ASP A 57 -10.61 -5.56 2.55
CA ASP A 57 -10.71 -6.92 2.00
C ASP A 57 -9.38 -7.67 1.87
N ASN A 58 -8.31 -7.12 2.41
CA ASN A 58 -7.00 -7.78 2.46
C ASN A 58 -6.20 -7.24 3.67
N SER A 59 -4.90 -7.35 3.65
CA SER A 59 -4.01 -7.04 4.77
C SER A 59 -2.97 -5.98 4.38
N PHE A 60 -2.77 -4.99 5.25
CA PHE A 60 -1.65 -4.06 5.14
C PHE A 60 -0.32 -4.76 5.33
N MET A 61 -0.28 -5.82 6.16
CA MET A 61 0.91 -6.61 6.41
C MET A 61 1.43 -7.29 5.15
N THR A 62 0.54 -7.72 4.26
CA THR A 62 0.90 -8.48 3.06
C THR A 62 0.87 -7.66 1.78
N CYS A 63 0.01 -6.66 1.69
CA CYS A 63 -0.12 -5.82 0.48
C CYS A 63 0.73 -4.55 0.54
N LEU A 64 0.94 -4.01 1.74
CA LEU A 64 1.69 -2.77 1.97
C LEU A 64 2.64 -2.92 3.17
N PRO A 65 3.59 -3.87 3.14
CA PRO A 65 4.45 -4.18 4.29
C PRO A 65 5.28 -2.99 4.79
N ASP A 66 5.61 -2.03 3.95
CA ASP A 66 6.35 -0.85 4.37
C ASP A 66 5.56 0.06 5.31
N THR A 67 4.24 -0.12 5.41
CA THR A 67 3.43 0.59 6.41
C THR A 67 3.87 0.26 7.83
N TRP A 68 4.09 -1.02 8.13
CA TRP A 68 4.51 -1.47 9.45
C TRP A 68 6.03 -1.61 9.58
N GLY A 69 6.73 -1.97 8.49
CA GLY A 69 8.17 -2.17 8.49
C GLY A 69 8.97 -0.88 8.56
N LEU A 70 8.50 0.15 7.87
CA LEU A 70 9.20 1.43 7.72
C LEU A 70 8.37 2.64 8.17
N ASN A 71 7.15 2.44 8.65
CA ASN A 71 6.16 3.50 8.91
C ASN A 71 5.94 4.38 7.66
N GLN A 72 6.01 3.77 6.47
CA GLN A 72 5.83 4.50 5.22
C GLN A 72 4.39 4.99 5.09
N ARG A 73 4.26 6.23 4.63
CA ARG A 73 2.98 6.86 4.32
C ARG A 73 2.77 6.83 2.83
N PHE A 74 1.56 6.48 2.42
CA PHE A 74 1.14 6.47 1.03
C PHE A 74 0.10 7.55 0.77
N ILE A 75 -0.04 7.96 -0.48
CA ILE A 75 -1.17 8.78 -0.91
C ILE A 75 -2.41 7.91 -0.89
N LEU A 76 -3.36 8.25 -0.05
CA LEU A 76 -4.63 7.54 0.13
C LEU A 76 -5.77 8.39 -0.41
N LEU A 77 -6.53 7.82 -1.34
CA LEU A 77 -7.71 8.48 -1.92
C LEU A 77 -8.89 7.51 -2.00
N PRO A 78 -10.14 7.96 -1.76
CA PRO A 78 -11.31 7.18 -2.14
C PRO A 78 -11.39 7.12 -3.68
N LEU A 79 -11.85 6.00 -4.23
CA LEU A 79 -12.01 5.82 -5.67
C LEU A 79 -13.46 6.02 -6.15
N ASN A 80 -14.38 6.07 -5.21
CA ASN A 80 -15.79 6.39 -5.43
C ASN A 80 -16.33 7.22 -4.26
N LYS A 81 -17.59 7.63 -4.32
CA LYS A 81 -18.28 8.39 -3.26
C LYS A 81 -17.65 9.73 -2.93
N TRP A 82 -17.01 10.38 -3.90
CA TRP A 82 -16.31 11.65 -3.71
C TRP A 82 -17.16 12.80 -3.13
N ASN A 83 -18.47 12.78 -3.38
CA ASN A 83 -19.41 13.80 -2.94
C ASN A 83 -20.14 13.44 -1.63
N ASP A 84 -19.84 12.28 -1.05
CA ASP A 84 -20.45 11.86 0.20
C ASP A 84 -19.83 12.60 1.40
N GLU A 85 -20.49 12.55 2.53
CA GLU A 85 -19.96 13.09 3.79
C GLU A 85 -18.72 12.31 4.23
N TYR A 86 -17.69 13.04 4.65
CA TYR A 86 -16.43 12.47 5.13
C TYR A 86 -16.37 12.52 6.65
N HIS A 87 -15.84 11.47 7.25
CA HIS A 87 -15.54 11.46 8.68
C HIS A 87 -14.18 10.78 8.94
N ARG A 88 -13.65 11.00 10.14
CA ARG A 88 -12.40 10.41 10.57
C ARG A 88 -12.55 8.91 10.76
N VAL A 89 -11.64 8.13 10.18
CA VAL A 89 -11.62 6.67 10.28
C VAL A 89 -10.23 6.14 10.56
N PHE A 90 -10.19 4.89 11.01
CA PHE A 90 -9.02 4.03 11.05
C PHE A 90 -9.23 2.88 10.07
N LEU A 91 -8.15 2.34 9.50
CA LEU A 91 -8.22 1.22 8.57
C LEU A 91 -7.64 -0.03 9.22
N GLY A 92 -8.34 -1.14 9.15
CA GLY A 92 -7.90 -2.44 9.65
C GLY A 92 -7.91 -3.50 8.55
N GLY A 93 -6.87 -4.34 8.54
CA GLY A 93 -6.78 -5.50 7.67
C GLY A 93 -7.42 -6.74 8.29
N LEU A 94 -7.27 -7.89 7.61
CA LEU A 94 -7.95 -9.15 7.98
C LEU A 94 -7.06 -10.15 8.71
N THR A 95 -5.80 -9.83 9.01
CA THR A 95 -4.94 -10.74 9.73
C THR A 95 -5.07 -10.58 11.25
N CYS A 96 -4.56 -11.55 11.99
CA CYS A 96 -4.52 -11.50 13.45
C CYS A 96 -3.37 -10.64 14.00
N ASP A 97 -2.52 -10.08 13.15
CA ASP A 97 -1.39 -9.28 13.57
C ASP A 97 -1.84 -7.89 14.08
N SER A 98 -1.31 -7.49 15.23
CA SER A 98 -1.62 -6.20 15.85
C SER A 98 -1.12 -5.00 15.04
N LYS A 99 -0.28 -5.20 14.03
CA LYS A 99 0.23 -4.17 13.11
C LYS A 99 -0.56 -4.10 11.79
N ASP A 100 -1.58 -4.95 11.62
CA ASP A 100 -2.39 -4.97 10.40
C ASP A 100 -3.41 -3.83 10.37
N TYR A 101 -2.90 -2.62 10.37
CA TYR A 101 -3.71 -1.40 10.32
C TYR A 101 -2.98 -0.28 9.57
N TYR A 102 -3.75 0.70 9.14
CA TYR A 102 -3.27 1.98 8.63
C TYR A 102 -4.10 3.09 9.26
N ASN A 103 -3.47 3.98 10.05
CA ASN A 103 -4.19 5.00 10.80
C ASN A 103 -3.42 6.32 10.91
N SER A 104 -4.08 7.29 11.51
CA SER A 104 -3.55 8.64 11.69
C SER A 104 -2.39 8.75 12.69
N GLU A 105 -2.20 7.77 13.57
CA GLU A 105 -1.16 7.84 14.60
C GLU A 105 0.21 7.48 14.05
N ALA A 106 0.28 6.37 13.31
CA ALA A 106 1.54 5.87 12.77
C ALA A 106 1.80 6.32 11.32
N HIS A 107 0.76 6.40 10.48
CA HIS A 107 0.91 6.50 9.03
C HIS A 107 0.43 7.83 8.44
N ALA A 108 -0.53 8.51 9.08
CA ALA A 108 -1.06 9.78 8.62
C ALA A 108 -1.56 10.60 9.81
N ASN A 109 -1.60 11.93 9.71
CA ASN A 109 -2.09 12.77 10.80
C ASN A 109 -3.56 12.53 11.10
N ALA A 110 -4.38 12.35 10.05
CA ALA A 110 -5.78 11.93 10.15
C ALA A 110 -6.21 11.35 8.80
N ILE A 111 -7.06 10.33 8.84
CA ILE A 111 -7.66 9.75 7.65
C ILE A 111 -9.14 10.13 7.66
N PHE A 112 -9.57 10.83 6.60
CA PHE A 112 -10.96 11.17 6.36
C PHE A 112 -11.41 10.46 5.09
N LEU A 113 -12.47 9.67 5.19
CA LEU A 113 -13.03 8.92 4.07
C LEU A 113 -14.55 9.08 4.01
N PRO A 114 -15.17 8.88 2.82
CA PRO A 114 -16.61 8.90 2.66
C PRO A 114 -17.31 7.89 3.55
N THR A 115 -18.50 8.25 4.02
CA THR A 115 -19.35 7.39 4.84
C THR A 115 -19.77 6.13 4.10
N VAL A 116 -19.53 4.97 4.69
CA VAL A 116 -20.03 3.68 4.20
C VAL A 116 -21.35 3.36 4.88
N ARG A 117 -22.44 3.40 4.13
CA ARG A 117 -23.81 3.19 4.65
C ARG A 117 -24.34 1.77 4.44
N SER A 118 -23.74 1.02 3.53
CA SER A 118 -24.21 -0.31 3.16
C SER A 118 -23.08 -1.17 2.60
N ARG A 119 -23.06 -2.46 2.98
CA ARG A 119 -22.17 -3.46 2.39
C ARG A 119 -22.47 -3.74 0.90
N ARG A 120 -23.70 -3.41 0.43
CA ARG A 120 -24.08 -3.57 -0.98
C ARG A 120 -23.57 -2.45 -1.88
N ASP A 121 -23.15 -1.34 -1.28
CA ASP A 121 -22.57 -0.20 -1.95
C ASP A 121 -21.23 0.15 -1.28
N PRO A 122 -20.18 -0.65 -1.55
CA PRO A 122 -18.90 -0.53 -0.86
C PRO A 122 -18.13 0.72 -1.27
N LEU A 123 -17.28 1.19 -0.36
CA LEU A 123 -16.24 2.15 -0.64
C LEU A 123 -15.01 1.41 -1.16
N TYR A 124 -14.40 1.94 -2.23
CA TYR A 124 -13.08 1.53 -2.71
C TYR A 124 -12.07 2.63 -2.37
N ILE A 125 -10.93 2.22 -1.85
CA ILE A 125 -9.82 3.12 -1.50
C ILE A 125 -8.56 2.71 -2.23
N GLY A 126 -7.80 3.68 -2.72
CA GLY A 126 -6.55 3.46 -3.43
C GLY A 126 -5.37 4.02 -2.63
N PHE A 127 -4.34 3.20 -2.48
CA PHE A 127 -3.03 3.59 -2.02
C PHE A 127 -2.12 3.73 -3.24
N PHE A 128 -1.63 4.93 -3.48
CA PHE A 128 -0.81 5.25 -4.65
C PHE A 128 0.67 5.26 -4.29
N HIS A 129 1.54 5.15 -5.31
CA HIS A 129 2.99 5.02 -5.17
C HIS A 129 3.42 3.68 -4.56
N THR A 130 2.69 2.61 -4.90
CA THR A 130 2.96 1.24 -4.42
C THR A 130 3.64 0.36 -5.48
N GLY A 131 4.24 0.95 -6.52
CA GLY A 131 4.86 0.22 -7.63
C GLY A 131 6.22 -0.44 -7.31
N ALA A 132 6.81 -0.15 -6.16
CA ALA A 132 8.04 -0.76 -5.69
C ALA A 132 7.82 -1.49 -4.37
N TYR A 133 8.49 -2.63 -4.21
CA TYR A 133 8.45 -3.49 -3.00
C TYR A 133 7.06 -4.04 -2.70
N GLN A 134 6.38 -3.52 -1.75
CA GLN A 134 5.01 -3.80 -1.30
C GLN A 134 4.59 -5.28 -1.48
N GLU A 135 3.49 -5.54 -2.18
CA GLU A 135 2.99 -6.91 -2.39
C GLU A 135 4.05 -7.84 -3.01
N ALA A 136 4.93 -7.32 -3.86
CA ALA A 136 5.98 -8.11 -4.50
C ALA A 136 6.99 -8.71 -3.50
N ILE A 137 7.33 -8.02 -2.40
CA ILE A 137 8.22 -8.58 -1.37
C ILE A 137 7.51 -9.54 -0.42
N SER A 138 6.19 -9.53 -0.37
CA SER A 138 5.39 -10.50 0.41
C SER A 138 5.30 -11.87 -0.26
N GLY A 139 5.84 -12.03 -1.48
CA GLY A 139 5.83 -13.27 -2.25
C GLY A 139 4.57 -13.43 -3.10
N TYR A 140 4.66 -13.02 -4.36
CA TYR A 140 3.58 -13.21 -5.32
C TYR A 140 3.23 -14.68 -5.51
N GLY A 141 1.94 -15.02 -5.37
CA GLY A 141 1.44 -16.38 -5.54
C GLY A 141 1.89 -17.39 -4.47
N GLY A 142 2.59 -16.95 -3.41
CA GLY A 142 2.97 -17.78 -2.27
C GLY A 142 1.90 -17.85 -1.19
N VAL A 143 2.23 -18.49 -0.08
CA VAL A 143 1.39 -18.53 1.13
C VAL A 143 1.75 -17.33 1.99
N LYS A 144 0.82 -16.42 2.16
CA LYS A 144 0.98 -15.21 2.97
C LYS A 144 0.43 -15.40 4.38
N HIS A 145 0.76 -14.47 5.26
CA HIS A 145 0.25 -14.46 6.64
C HIS A 145 -1.28 -14.57 6.69
N CYS A 146 -1.79 -15.41 7.57
CA CYS A 146 -3.22 -15.75 7.70
C CYS A 146 -3.87 -16.20 6.38
N LEU A 147 -3.11 -16.79 5.47
CA LEU A 147 -3.57 -17.27 4.17
C LEU A 147 -4.28 -16.18 3.35
N GLN A 148 -3.84 -14.93 3.49
CA GLN A 148 -4.39 -13.85 2.66
C GLN A 148 -4.03 -14.09 1.19
N PRO A 149 -4.99 -14.04 0.26
CA PRO A 149 -4.70 -14.26 -1.14
C PRO A 149 -3.87 -13.13 -1.75
N SER A 150 -3.05 -13.45 -2.75
CA SER A 150 -2.48 -12.42 -3.62
C SER A 150 -3.60 -11.74 -4.39
N PRO A 151 -3.62 -10.40 -4.44
CA PRO A 151 -4.65 -9.66 -5.15
C PRO A 151 -4.54 -9.87 -6.66
N LYS A 152 -5.62 -9.58 -7.38
CA LYS A 152 -5.60 -9.48 -8.83
C LYS A 152 -4.73 -8.32 -9.29
N HIS A 153 -3.88 -8.55 -10.28
CA HIS A 153 -3.04 -7.52 -10.89
C HIS A 153 -3.59 -7.08 -12.25
N ILE A 154 -3.82 -5.79 -12.38
CA ILE A 154 -4.27 -5.15 -13.61
C ILE A 154 -3.19 -4.19 -14.10
N ILE A 155 -2.81 -4.32 -15.36
CA ILE A 155 -1.97 -3.33 -16.03
C ILE A 155 -2.88 -2.31 -16.71
N ILE A 156 -2.58 -1.03 -16.46
CA ILE A 156 -3.23 0.11 -17.10
C ILE A 156 -2.19 0.79 -17.98
N ASP A 157 -2.52 0.97 -19.24
CA ASP A 157 -1.67 1.59 -20.24
C ASP A 157 -2.46 2.61 -21.07
N ARG A 158 -1.80 3.33 -21.96
CA ARG A 158 -2.42 4.24 -22.92
C ARG A 158 -2.06 3.83 -24.34
N ASP A 159 -3.06 3.84 -25.22
CA ASP A 159 -2.81 3.71 -26.64
C ASP A 159 -2.25 5.03 -27.26
N LYS A 160 -1.99 4.99 -28.58
CA LYS A 160 -1.44 6.14 -29.32
C LYS A 160 -2.34 7.38 -29.28
N ASP A 161 -3.63 7.18 -29.05
CA ASP A 161 -4.64 8.23 -29.00
C ASP A 161 -4.91 8.70 -27.54
N GLY A 162 -4.14 8.18 -26.59
CA GLY A 162 -4.24 8.52 -25.15
C GLY A 162 -5.38 7.81 -24.42
N LYS A 163 -6.09 6.87 -25.07
CA LYS A 163 -7.17 6.09 -24.45
C LYS A 163 -6.57 5.06 -23.50
N LEU A 164 -7.18 4.93 -22.32
CA LEU A 164 -6.78 3.94 -21.33
C LEU A 164 -7.11 2.52 -21.82
N LEU A 165 -6.10 1.66 -21.76
CA LEU A 165 -6.18 0.23 -21.98
C LEU A 165 -5.97 -0.48 -20.67
N THR A 166 -6.76 -1.52 -20.39
CA THR A 166 -6.59 -2.36 -19.21
C THR A 166 -6.45 -3.81 -19.62
N ARG A 167 -5.55 -4.52 -18.97
CA ARG A 167 -5.43 -5.98 -19.11
C ARG A 167 -5.13 -6.63 -17.78
N GLU A 168 -5.68 -7.79 -17.54
CA GLU A 168 -5.30 -8.61 -16.41
C GLU A 168 -3.89 -9.16 -16.64
N PHE A 169 -3.01 -8.93 -15.67
CA PHE A 169 -1.66 -9.49 -15.64
C PHE A 169 -1.66 -10.81 -14.87
N ALA A 170 -2.32 -10.85 -13.74
CA ALA A 170 -2.46 -12.03 -12.91
C ALA A 170 -3.84 -12.04 -12.23
N PRO A 171 -4.51 -13.21 -12.15
CA PRO A 171 -5.76 -13.34 -11.43
C PRO A 171 -5.53 -13.27 -9.91
N GLU A 172 -6.58 -13.01 -9.17
CA GLU A 172 -6.58 -13.21 -7.73
C GLU A 172 -6.24 -14.67 -7.38
N GLN A 173 -5.43 -14.87 -6.37
CA GLN A 173 -5.05 -16.21 -5.92
C GLN A 173 -6.27 -16.96 -5.37
N SER A 174 -6.54 -18.14 -5.92
CA SER A 174 -7.64 -18.99 -5.47
C SER A 174 -7.26 -19.84 -4.26
N TYR A 175 -8.25 -20.28 -3.49
CA TYR A 175 -8.05 -21.23 -2.39
C TYR A 175 -7.45 -22.57 -2.89
N ASP A 176 -7.82 -23.05 -4.09
CA ASP A 176 -7.25 -24.25 -4.69
C ASP A 176 -5.75 -24.10 -4.93
N SER A 177 -5.31 -22.93 -5.40
CA SER A 177 -3.91 -22.61 -5.58
C SER A 177 -3.15 -22.64 -4.26
N MET A 178 -3.73 -22.07 -3.20
CA MET A 178 -3.12 -22.07 -1.87
C MET A 178 -3.06 -23.49 -1.27
N LEU A 179 -4.12 -24.29 -1.42
CA LEU A 179 -4.13 -25.67 -0.96
C LEU A 179 -3.05 -26.51 -1.64
N LYS A 180 -2.87 -26.37 -2.95
CA LYS A 180 -1.78 -27.04 -3.70
C LYS A 180 -0.39 -26.67 -3.18
N ILE A 181 -0.15 -25.41 -2.83
CA ILE A 181 1.13 -24.96 -2.25
C ILE A 181 1.35 -25.61 -0.88
N LEU A 182 0.29 -25.81 -0.11
CA LEU A 182 0.32 -26.46 1.20
C LEU A 182 0.41 -28.02 1.12
N GLY A 183 0.33 -28.59 -0.08
CA GLY A 183 0.45 -30.03 -0.29
C GLY A 183 -0.86 -30.81 -0.24
N TYR A 184 -2.00 -30.16 -0.43
CA TYR A 184 -3.34 -30.74 -0.50
C TYR A 184 -3.85 -30.87 -1.93
#